data_8f35d881069b39f0b0245da04335d7a0
#
_entry.id   8f35d881069b39f0b0245da04335d7a0
#
_cell.length_a   1.000
_cell.length_b   1.000
_cell.length_c   1.000
_cell.angle_alpha   90.00
_cell.angle_beta   90.00
_cell.angle_gamma   90.00
#
_symmetry.space_group_name_H-M   'P 1'
#
loop_
_entity.id
_entity.type
_entity.pdbx_description
1 polymer ?
#
loop_
_entity_poly.entity_id
_entity_poly.type
_entity_poly.pdbx_seq_one_letter_code
_entity_poly.pdbx_strand_id
1 'polypeptide(L)'
;MFLASPITFPNLGITVDPSPVAFTVFGKDIYWYDIIIASGFLLAVLYMLHRAKDFGVTQDDVLDMILWAVPIGVVCARLYYCIFYWELYEDDPISMLYIWEGGLAIYGGIIGGVITLLVVSKVKKIPAPVLLDLAGMGVIIGQCIGRWGNFMNREAHGAVTEAFLKMGLQDAAGVVTYYHPTFLYESVWNLIGFIGLHLFSKKRKFDGEVFLLYVAWYGLGRAWIEGLRTDSLYLFSTGIRVSQLVAIVSFLAAAGILAWILLKKKPAPDALYVNRKPAEPEAADGKDTDD
;
A
#
# COMPACT_ATOMS: atom_id res chain seq x y z
N MET A 1 -14.16 15.95 -16.40
CA MET A 1 -13.61 14.61 -16.57
C MET A 1 -12.78 14.62 -17.86
N PHE A 2 -11.46 14.33 -17.78
CA PHE A 2 -10.54 14.37 -18.93
C PHE A 2 -10.57 13.09 -19.76
N LEU A 3 -11.74 12.48 -19.95
CA LEU A 3 -11.88 11.21 -20.66
C LEU A 3 -11.50 11.35 -22.12
N ALA A 4 -10.60 10.50 -22.59
CA ALA A 4 -10.18 10.34 -23.99
C ALA A 4 -9.47 11.54 -24.62
N SER A 5 -8.64 12.27 -23.86
CA SER A 5 -7.78 13.32 -24.41
C SER A 5 -6.30 12.93 -24.33
N PRO A 6 -5.46 13.40 -25.28
CA PRO A 6 -4.03 13.17 -25.23
C PRO A 6 -3.41 13.72 -23.94
N ILE A 7 -2.43 12.99 -23.41
CA ILE A 7 -1.59 13.41 -22.30
C ILE A 7 -0.26 13.88 -22.89
N THR A 8 0.15 15.10 -22.58
CA THR A 8 1.37 15.69 -23.14
C THR A 8 2.40 16.02 -22.06
N PHE A 9 3.66 15.78 -22.36
CA PHE A 9 4.81 16.25 -21.57
C PHE A 9 5.65 17.14 -22.48
N PRO A 10 5.33 18.43 -22.61
CA PRO A 10 5.87 19.28 -23.69
C PRO A 10 7.38 19.42 -23.63
N ASN A 11 7.98 19.49 -22.45
CA ASN A 11 9.42 19.63 -22.29
C ASN A 11 10.21 18.34 -22.59
N LEU A 12 9.52 17.20 -22.65
CA LEU A 12 10.10 15.92 -23.05
C LEU A 12 9.77 15.54 -24.49
N GLY A 13 8.91 16.32 -25.19
CA GLY A 13 8.43 15.99 -26.51
C GLY A 13 7.56 14.73 -26.59
N ILE A 14 6.97 14.32 -25.46
CA ILE A 14 6.18 13.09 -25.36
C ILE A 14 4.69 13.45 -25.41
N THR A 15 3.96 12.79 -26.32
CA THR A 15 2.50 12.82 -26.35
C THR A 15 2.00 11.38 -26.42
N VAL A 16 1.09 11.01 -25.54
CA VAL A 16 0.46 9.69 -25.51
C VAL A 16 -1.05 9.86 -25.38
N ASP A 17 -1.79 8.99 -26.03
CA ASP A 17 -3.26 8.97 -25.96
C ASP A 17 -3.73 7.56 -25.59
N PRO A 18 -3.54 7.16 -24.32
CA PRO A 18 -3.94 5.84 -23.88
C PRO A 18 -5.46 5.77 -23.74
N SER A 19 -6.08 4.77 -24.38
CA SER A 19 -7.48 4.43 -24.06
C SER A 19 -7.55 3.96 -22.61
N PRO A 20 -8.50 4.43 -21.81
CA PRO A 20 -8.74 3.87 -20.47
C PRO A 20 -9.16 2.40 -20.52
N VAL A 21 -9.90 2.01 -21.57
CA VAL A 21 -10.35 0.63 -21.80
C VAL A 21 -9.23 -0.15 -22.49
N ALA A 22 -8.82 -1.25 -21.87
CA ALA A 22 -7.81 -2.16 -22.42
C ALA A 22 -8.43 -3.06 -23.50
N PHE A 23 -9.55 -3.71 -23.17
CA PHE A 23 -10.32 -4.57 -24.08
C PHE A 23 -11.71 -4.82 -23.51
N THR A 24 -12.63 -5.32 -24.34
CA THR A 24 -14.00 -5.65 -23.98
C THR A 24 -14.21 -7.16 -24.04
N VAL A 25 -14.76 -7.77 -22.97
CA VAL A 25 -15.06 -9.20 -22.87
C VAL A 25 -16.55 -9.38 -22.54
N PHE A 26 -17.26 -10.13 -23.36
CA PHE A 26 -18.69 -10.37 -23.20
C PHE A 26 -19.52 -9.09 -22.98
N GLY A 27 -19.15 -7.99 -23.68
CA GLY A 27 -19.83 -6.70 -23.57
C GLY A 27 -19.51 -5.89 -22.30
N LYS A 28 -18.53 -6.32 -21.50
CA LYS A 28 -18.03 -5.57 -20.36
C LYS A 28 -16.62 -5.06 -20.64
N ASP A 29 -16.41 -3.79 -20.38
CA ASP A 29 -15.10 -3.15 -20.54
C ASP A 29 -14.17 -3.50 -19.37
N ILE A 30 -12.94 -3.90 -19.73
CA ILE A 30 -11.84 -4.11 -18.79
C ILE A 30 -10.91 -2.90 -18.91
N TYR A 31 -10.67 -2.24 -17.80
CA TYR A 31 -9.86 -1.02 -17.76
C TYR A 31 -8.39 -1.32 -17.49
N TRP A 32 -7.50 -0.51 -18.07
CA TRP A 32 -6.08 -0.59 -17.77
C TRP A 32 -5.79 -0.38 -16.28
N TYR A 33 -6.58 0.47 -15.63
CA TYR A 33 -6.49 0.65 -14.17
C TYR A 33 -6.56 -0.67 -13.42
N ASP A 34 -7.54 -1.51 -13.72
CA ASP A 34 -7.76 -2.79 -13.04
C ASP A 34 -6.60 -3.76 -13.30
N ILE A 35 -6.11 -3.81 -14.54
CA ILE A 35 -4.99 -4.67 -14.94
C ILE A 35 -3.69 -4.23 -14.22
N ILE A 36 -3.44 -2.93 -14.12
CA ILE A 36 -2.26 -2.38 -13.46
C ILE A 36 -2.31 -2.68 -11.95
N ILE A 37 -3.45 -2.48 -11.31
CA ILE A 37 -3.64 -2.81 -9.89
C ILE A 37 -3.43 -4.32 -9.65
N ALA A 38 -4.07 -5.17 -10.46
CA ALA A 38 -3.92 -6.62 -10.37
C ALA A 38 -2.46 -7.06 -10.60
N SER A 39 -1.76 -6.46 -11.56
CA SER A 39 -0.35 -6.72 -11.83
C SER A 39 0.55 -6.30 -10.67
N GLY A 40 0.29 -5.12 -10.10
CA GLY A 40 1.00 -4.62 -8.91
C GLY A 40 0.81 -5.54 -7.70
N PHE A 41 -0.42 -6.00 -7.48
CA PHE A 41 -0.74 -6.97 -6.44
C PHE A 41 -0.01 -8.31 -6.67
N LEU A 42 -0.08 -8.85 -7.87
CA LEU A 42 0.59 -10.11 -8.22
C LEU A 42 2.11 -10.02 -8.01
N LEU A 43 2.73 -8.93 -8.47
CA LEU A 43 4.17 -8.72 -8.30
C LEU A 43 4.56 -8.57 -6.82
N ALA A 44 3.72 -7.90 -6.01
CA ALA A 44 3.90 -7.82 -4.57
C ALA A 44 3.85 -9.20 -3.91
N VAL A 45 2.87 -10.03 -4.28
CA VAL A 45 2.72 -11.41 -3.77
C VAL A 45 3.94 -12.26 -4.16
N LEU A 46 4.31 -12.26 -5.43
CA LEU A 46 5.48 -13.02 -5.92
C LEU A 46 6.77 -12.59 -5.21
N TYR A 47 6.93 -11.29 -4.99
CA TYR A 47 8.07 -10.78 -4.24
C TYR A 47 8.06 -11.26 -2.79
N MET A 48 6.92 -11.19 -2.09
CA MET A 48 6.79 -11.67 -0.71
C MET A 48 7.08 -13.19 -0.61
N LEU A 49 6.55 -13.99 -1.54
CA LEU A 49 6.83 -15.42 -1.60
C LEU A 49 8.32 -15.74 -1.82
N HIS A 50 8.96 -14.98 -2.72
CA HIS A 50 10.40 -15.10 -2.99
C HIS A 50 11.24 -14.76 -1.74
N ARG A 51 10.83 -13.75 -0.97
CA ARG A 51 11.56 -13.24 0.19
C ARG A 51 11.17 -13.89 1.52
N ALA A 52 10.13 -14.72 1.55
CA ALA A 52 9.60 -15.32 2.78
C ALA A 52 10.70 -15.98 3.63
N LYS A 53 11.55 -16.78 3.01
CA LYS A 53 12.65 -17.48 3.67
C LYS A 53 13.66 -16.56 4.36
N ASP A 54 13.92 -15.39 3.80
CA ASP A 54 14.84 -14.41 4.37
C ASP A 54 14.33 -13.80 5.69
N PHE A 55 13.03 -13.97 5.96
CA PHE A 55 12.36 -13.56 7.18
C PHE A 55 12.01 -14.72 8.12
N GLY A 56 12.40 -15.95 7.78
CA GLY A 56 12.07 -17.14 8.56
C GLY A 56 10.61 -17.58 8.45
N VAL A 57 9.93 -17.17 7.38
CA VAL A 57 8.50 -17.44 7.11
C VAL A 57 8.42 -18.41 5.93
N THR A 58 7.47 -19.33 5.95
CA THR A 58 7.22 -20.21 4.81
C THR A 58 6.40 -19.52 3.73
N GLN A 59 6.46 -20.02 2.50
CA GLN A 59 5.60 -19.52 1.42
C GLN A 59 4.12 -19.75 1.72
N ASP A 60 3.80 -20.89 2.37
CA ASP A 60 2.43 -21.21 2.77
C ASP A 60 1.88 -20.22 3.81
N ASP A 61 2.71 -19.77 4.75
CA ASP A 61 2.28 -18.74 5.71
C ASP A 61 1.97 -17.41 5.03
N VAL A 62 2.74 -17.04 3.99
CA VAL A 62 2.48 -15.86 3.19
C VAL A 62 1.19 -16.01 2.37
N LEU A 63 0.98 -17.17 1.76
CA LEU A 63 -0.25 -17.48 1.01
C LEU A 63 -1.47 -17.44 1.92
N ASP A 64 -1.41 -18.05 3.10
CA ASP A 64 -2.49 -18.01 4.09
C ASP A 64 -2.80 -16.57 4.51
N MET A 65 -1.77 -15.77 4.77
CA MET A 65 -1.96 -14.36 5.11
C MET A 65 -2.70 -13.60 4.00
N ILE A 66 -2.32 -13.80 2.75
CA ILE A 66 -2.92 -13.11 1.60
C ILE A 66 -4.33 -13.61 1.36
N LEU A 67 -4.56 -14.93 1.44
CA LEU A 67 -5.86 -15.56 1.24
C LEU A 67 -6.92 -14.98 2.17
N TRP A 68 -6.55 -14.67 3.40
CA TRP A 68 -7.44 -14.04 4.37
C TRP A 68 -7.43 -12.50 4.30
N ALA A 69 -6.29 -11.89 3.99
CA ALA A 69 -6.19 -10.43 3.94
C ALA A 69 -7.05 -9.83 2.82
N VAL A 70 -7.17 -10.48 1.67
CA VAL A 70 -7.96 -9.97 0.55
C VAL A 70 -9.46 -9.92 0.89
N PRO A 71 -10.14 -11.02 1.25
CA PRO A 71 -11.58 -10.95 1.54
C PRO A 71 -11.89 -10.10 2.77
N ILE A 72 -11.11 -10.23 3.85
CA ILE A 72 -11.31 -9.41 5.06
C ILE A 72 -11.06 -7.92 4.75
N GLY A 73 -10.03 -7.61 3.96
CA GLY A 73 -9.76 -6.26 3.52
C GLY A 73 -10.91 -5.66 2.71
N VAL A 74 -11.49 -6.40 1.78
CA VAL A 74 -12.66 -5.97 0.98
C VAL A 74 -13.87 -5.72 1.88
N VAL A 75 -14.18 -6.65 2.78
CA VAL A 75 -15.30 -6.51 3.73
C VAL A 75 -15.11 -5.28 4.61
N CYS A 76 -13.91 -5.10 5.18
CA CYS A 76 -13.62 -3.94 6.02
C CYS A 76 -13.65 -2.62 5.21
N ALA A 77 -13.17 -2.62 3.97
CA ALA A 77 -13.23 -1.45 3.09
C ALA A 77 -14.69 -1.04 2.81
N ARG A 78 -15.57 -2.02 2.57
CA ARG A 78 -17.00 -1.78 2.36
C ARG A 78 -17.68 -1.30 3.63
N LEU A 79 -17.47 -1.97 4.75
CA LEU A 79 -18.03 -1.58 6.04
C LEU A 79 -17.62 -0.15 6.43
N TYR A 80 -16.33 0.18 6.26
CA TYR A 80 -15.85 1.53 6.52
C TYR A 80 -16.59 2.56 5.67
N TYR A 81 -16.71 2.29 4.36
CA TYR A 81 -17.43 3.18 3.46
C TYR A 81 -18.90 3.35 3.88
N CYS A 82 -19.61 2.26 4.13
CA CYS A 82 -21.02 2.31 4.53
C CYS A 82 -21.24 3.05 5.86
N ILE A 83 -20.32 2.93 6.82
CA ILE A 83 -20.41 3.65 8.10
C ILE A 83 -20.28 5.16 7.88
N PHE A 84 -19.33 5.60 7.04
CA PHE A 84 -19.07 7.03 6.82
C PHE A 84 -20.05 7.70 5.85
N TYR A 85 -20.74 6.91 5.02
CA TYR A 85 -21.73 7.37 4.06
C TYR A 85 -23.08 6.69 4.30
N TRP A 86 -23.48 6.58 5.58
CA TRP A 86 -24.70 5.90 6.01
C TRP A 86 -25.94 6.42 5.31
N GLU A 87 -26.02 7.72 5.06
CA GLU A 87 -27.14 8.39 4.36
C GLU A 87 -27.46 7.78 2.98
N LEU A 88 -26.49 7.14 2.33
CA LEU A 88 -26.68 6.47 1.04
C LEU A 88 -27.35 5.08 1.17
N TYR A 89 -27.42 4.54 2.39
CA TYR A 89 -27.83 3.16 2.66
C TYR A 89 -29.03 3.06 3.61
N GLU A 90 -29.46 4.16 4.24
CA GLU A 90 -30.52 4.14 5.24
C GLU A 90 -31.88 3.70 4.68
N ASP A 91 -32.17 4.04 3.40
CA ASP A 91 -33.42 3.65 2.72
C ASP A 91 -33.38 2.24 2.15
N ASP A 92 -32.18 1.71 1.81
CA ASP A 92 -31.97 0.35 1.30
C ASP A 92 -30.71 -0.28 1.86
N PRO A 93 -30.74 -0.83 3.10
CA PRO A 93 -29.57 -1.44 3.73
C PRO A 93 -29.00 -2.66 2.98
N ILE A 94 -29.79 -3.31 2.09
CA ILE A 94 -29.31 -4.46 1.32
C ILE A 94 -28.26 -4.01 0.29
N SER A 95 -28.35 -2.79 -0.20
CA SER A 95 -27.37 -2.22 -1.14
C SER A 95 -25.95 -2.13 -0.57
N MET A 96 -25.77 -2.23 0.75
CA MET A 96 -24.46 -2.39 1.39
C MET A 96 -23.70 -3.64 0.91
N LEU A 97 -24.39 -4.66 0.41
CA LEU A 97 -23.79 -5.89 -0.11
C LEU A 97 -23.33 -5.76 -1.58
N TYR A 98 -23.71 -4.69 -2.29
CA TYR A 98 -23.41 -4.51 -3.71
C TYR A 98 -22.01 -3.92 -3.92
N ILE A 99 -20.98 -4.73 -3.59
CA ILE A 99 -19.58 -4.31 -3.70
C ILE A 99 -19.15 -3.99 -5.14
N TRP A 100 -19.87 -4.52 -6.14
CA TRP A 100 -19.61 -4.28 -7.57
C TRP A 100 -20.05 -2.89 -8.05
N GLU A 101 -20.81 -2.15 -7.25
CA GLU A 101 -21.19 -0.76 -7.52
C GLU A 101 -20.15 0.26 -7.02
N GLY A 102 -19.05 -0.23 -6.47
CA GLY A 102 -18.01 0.61 -5.88
C GLY A 102 -18.22 0.84 -4.38
N GLY A 103 -17.77 2.00 -3.86
CA GLY A 103 -17.90 2.32 -2.43
C GLY A 103 -17.00 1.46 -1.54
N LEU A 104 -15.71 1.43 -1.84
CA LEU A 104 -14.67 0.78 -1.05
C LEU A 104 -13.69 1.84 -0.52
N ALA A 105 -13.56 1.95 0.80
CA ALA A 105 -12.67 2.91 1.43
C ALA A 105 -11.30 2.28 1.74
N ILE A 106 -10.23 2.91 1.27
CA ILE A 106 -8.86 2.41 1.46
C ILE A 106 -8.49 2.22 2.94
N TYR A 107 -8.95 3.10 3.83
CA TYR A 107 -8.68 2.98 5.25
C TYR A 107 -9.29 1.70 5.85
N GLY A 108 -10.49 1.32 5.43
CA GLY A 108 -11.10 0.06 5.82
C GLY A 108 -10.27 -1.14 5.36
N GLY A 109 -9.77 -1.11 4.13
CA GLY A 109 -8.88 -2.15 3.61
C GLY A 109 -7.57 -2.28 4.41
N ILE A 110 -6.95 -1.17 4.79
CA ILE A 110 -5.75 -1.15 5.64
C ILE A 110 -6.06 -1.76 7.02
N ILE A 111 -7.17 -1.36 7.65
CA ILE A 111 -7.60 -1.91 8.94
C ILE A 111 -7.80 -3.42 8.83
N GLY A 112 -8.53 -3.89 7.81
CA GLY A 112 -8.74 -5.32 7.55
C GLY A 112 -7.44 -6.09 7.35
N GLY A 113 -6.51 -5.53 6.58
CA GLY A 113 -5.18 -6.10 6.36
C GLY A 113 -4.37 -6.23 7.65
N VAL A 114 -4.36 -5.18 8.50
CA VAL A 114 -3.68 -5.20 9.80
C VAL A 114 -4.33 -6.22 10.75
N ILE A 115 -5.65 -6.25 10.84
CA ILE A 115 -6.38 -7.24 11.66
C ILE A 115 -6.00 -8.65 11.23
N THR A 116 -6.04 -8.93 9.92
CA THR A 116 -5.67 -10.25 9.38
C THR A 116 -4.23 -10.62 9.73
N LEU A 117 -3.29 -9.69 9.53
CA LEU A 117 -1.88 -9.92 9.85
C LEU A 117 -1.70 -10.26 11.35
N LEU A 118 -2.37 -9.54 12.24
CA LEU A 118 -2.30 -9.79 13.69
C LEU A 118 -2.92 -11.15 14.08
N VAL A 119 -4.02 -11.55 13.43
CA VAL A 119 -4.64 -12.86 13.64
C VAL A 119 -3.72 -13.97 13.16
N VAL A 120 -3.21 -13.87 11.92
CA VAL A 120 -2.27 -14.86 11.35
C VAL A 120 -1.00 -14.96 12.20
N SER A 121 -0.46 -13.83 12.65
CA SER A 121 0.68 -13.79 13.58
C SER A 121 0.44 -14.65 14.82
N LYS A 122 -0.72 -14.52 15.45
CA LYS A 122 -1.09 -15.29 16.63
C LYS A 122 -1.31 -16.78 16.33
N VAL A 123 -2.05 -17.09 15.26
CA VAL A 123 -2.38 -18.47 14.87
C VAL A 123 -1.15 -19.23 14.46
N LYS A 124 -0.30 -18.63 13.63
CA LYS A 124 0.95 -19.24 13.13
C LYS A 124 2.13 -19.13 14.10
N LYS A 125 1.96 -18.40 15.21
CA LYS A 125 3.03 -18.12 16.19
C LYS A 125 4.25 -17.42 15.56
N ILE A 126 4.04 -16.63 14.50
CA ILE A 126 5.04 -15.80 13.85
C ILE A 126 4.93 -14.38 14.43
N PRO A 127 6.01 -13.76 14.90
CA PRO A 127 5.94 -12.40 15.43
C PRO A 127 5.38 -11.41 14.39
N ALA A 128 4.38 -10.61 14.76
CA ALA A 128 3.76 -9.63 13.87
C ALA A 128 4.78 -8.68 13.19
N PRO A 129 5.85 -8.20 13.84
CA PRO A 129 6.86 -7.38 13.19
C PRO A 129 7.53 -8.04 11.98
N VAL A 130 7.69 -9.38 11.99
CA VAL A 130 8.26 -10.14 10.86
C VAL A 130 7.33 -10.09 9.65
N LEU A 131 6.03 -10.31 9.88
CA LEU A 131 5.02 -10.25 8.83
C LEU A 131 4.85 -8.82 8.31
N LEU A 132 4.95 -7.81 9.18
CA LEU A 132 4.90 -6.40 8.81
C LEU A 132 6.09 -6.02 7.91
N ASP A 133 7.31 -6.48 8.22
CA ASP A 133 8.49 -6.23 7.38
C ASP A 133 8.27 -6.74 5.96
N LEU A 134 7.76 -7.96 5.83
CA LEU A 134 7.50 -8.58 4.54
C LEU A 134 6.34 -7.89 3.79
N ALA A 135 5.24 -7.60 4.50
CA ALA A 135 4.08 -6.92 3.95
C ALA A 135 4.41 -5.49 3.50
N GLY A 136 5.21 -4.74 4.27
CA GLY A 136 5.62 -3.37 3.90
C GLY A 136 6.37 -3.31 2.57
N MET A 137 7.25 -4.29 2.31
CA MET A 137 7.92 -4.40 1.01
C MET A 137 6.97 -4.77 -0.13
N GLY A 138 5.96 -5.60 0.13
CA GLY A 138 4.91 -5.90 -0.86
C GLY A 138 4.04 -4.68 -1.16
N VAL A 139 3.61 -3.96 -0.12
CA VAL A 139 2.74 -2.79 -0.25
C VAL A 139 3.41 -1.68 -1.07
N ILE A 140 4.71 -1.39 -0.84
CA ILE A 140 5.40 -0.34 -1.61
C ILE A 140 5.53 -0.68 -3.10
N ILE A 141 5.62 -1.97 -3.48
CA ILE A 141 5.56 -2.41 -4.88
C ILE A 141 4.18 -2.09 -5.47
N GLY A 142 3.11 -2.49 -4.76
CA GLY A 142 1.74 -2.20 -5.18
C GLY A 142 1.48 -0.70 -5.32
N GLN A 143 1.99 0.11 -4.38
CA GLN A 143 1.89 1.56 -4.44
C GLN A 143 2.66 2.17 -5.63
N CYS A 144 3.87 1.67 -5.92
CA CYS A 144 4.66 2.12 -7.06
C CYS A 144 3.95 1.88 -8.39
N ILE A 145 3.44 0.66 -8.59
CA ILE A 145 2.79 0.24 -9.83
C ILE A 145 1.39 0.85 -9.95
N GLY A 146 0.63 0.86 -8.85
CA GLY A 146 -0.75 1.34 -8.83
C GLY A 146 -0.91 2.80 -9.27
N ARG A 147 0.13 3.64 -9.08
CA ARG A 147 0.10 5.04 -9.56
C ARG A 147 -0.02 5.17 -11.07
N TRP A 148 0.41 4.19 -11.83
CA TRP A 148 0.23 4.17 -13.28
C TRP A 148 -1.24 3.95 -13.68
N GLY A 149 -2.05 3.35 -12.81
CA GLY A 149 -3.51 3.30 -12.98
C GLY A 149 -4.14 4.70 -12.99
N ASN A 150 -3.72 5.58 -12.05
CA ASN A 150 -4.18 6.98 -12.03
C ASN A 150 -3.77 7.73 -13.31
N PHE A 151 -2.60 7.44 -13.87
CA PHE A 151 -2.17 7.99 -15.16
C PHE A 151 -3.12 7.59 -16.30
N MET A 152 -3.49 6.31 -16.38
CA MET A 152 -4.42 5.81 -17.39
C MET A 152 -5.80 6.48 -17.29
N ASN A 153 -6.26 6.74 -16.06
CA ASN A 153 -7.53 7.40 -15.79
C ASN A 153 -7.45 8.94 -15.84
N ARG A 154 -6.26 9.53 -16.01
CA ARG A 154 -6.03 10.99 -15.98
C ARG A 154 -6.54 11.64 -14.68
N GLU A 155 -6.42 10.93 -13.58
CA GLU A 155 -6.90 11.34 -12.26
C GLU A 155 -5.77 11.55 -11.26
N ALA A 156 -6.10 12.08 -10.07
CA ALA A 156 -5.16 12.23 -8.96
C ALA A 156 -3.90 13.02 -9.33
N HIS A 157 -4.03 13.99 -10.25
CA HIS A 157 -2.97 14.93 -10.59
C HIS A 157 -2.82 16.04 -9.54
N GLY A 158 -1.72 16.79 -9.62
CA GLY A 158 -1.48 17.92 -8.73
C GLY A 158 -2.08 19.23 -9.23
N ALA A 159 -1.72 20.33 -8.58
CA ALA A 159 -2.11 21.67 -8.98
C ALA A 159 -1.51 22.06 -10.34
N VAL A 160 -2.07 23.13 -10.93
CA VAL A 160 -1.54 23.76 -12.15
C VAL A 160 -0.08 24.18 -11.92
N THR A 161 0.77 23.92 -12.91
CA THR A 161 2.22 24.14 -12.76
C THR A 161 2.91 24.49 -14.08
N GLU A 162 4.01 25.21 -13.98
CA GLU A 162 4.99 25.43 -15.06
C GLU A 162 6.29 24.65 -14.84
N ALA A 163 6.32 23.70 -13.91
CA ALA A 163 7.50 22.87 -13.64
C ALA A 163 7.95 22.08 -14.88
N PHE A 164 9.23 21.67 -14.92
CA PHE A 164 9.81 20.98 -16.07
C PHE A 164 9.06 19.70 -16.47
N LEU A 165 8.59 18.93 -15.49
CA LEU A 165 7.83 17.67 -15.72
C LEU A 165 6.31 17.90 -15.82
N LYS A 166 5.86 19.11 -16.18
CA LYS A 166 4.42 19.37 -16.30
C LYS A 166 3.73 18.43 -17.28
N MET A 167 2.54 17.96 -16.88
CA MET A 167 1.68 17.08 -17.62
C MET A 167 0.46 17.85 -18.13
N GLY A 168 0.32 17.97 -19.45
CA GLY A 168 -0.83 18.61 -20.08
C GLY A 168 -2.00 17.65 -20.20
N LEU A 169 -3.15 18.07 -19.71
CA LEU A 169 -4.44 17.39 -19.87
C LEU A 169 -5.39 18.35 -20.59
N GLN A 170 -6.13 17.81 -21.56
CA GLN A 170 -7.10 18.57 -22.33
C GLN A 170 -8.50 18.37 -21.74
N ASP A 171 -9.23 19.43 -21.56
CA ASP A 171 -10.62 19.39 -21.12
C ASP A 171 -11.60 19.13 -22.30
N ALA A 172 -12.90 19.07 -21.98
CA ALA A 172 -13.95 18.85 -22.98
C ALA A 172 -14.08 20.00 -24.01
N ALA A 173 -13.56 21.20 -23.68
CA ALA A 173 -13.53 22.36 -24.58
C ALA A 173 -12.28 22.39 -25.47
N GLY A 174 -11.38 21.43 -25.33
CA GLY A 174 -10.12 21.37 -26.09
C GLY A 174 -8.98 22.18 -25.49
N VAL A 175 -9.18 22.78 -24.31
CA VAL A 175 -8.15 23.59 -23.62
C VAL A 175 -7.18 22.70 -22.89
N VAL A 176 -5.89 22.84 -23.13
CA VAL A 176 -4.82 22.10 -22.44
C VAL A 176 -4.37 22.88 -21.22
N THR A 177 -4.46 22.26 -20.05
CA THR A 177 -3.95 22.79 -18.79
C THR A 177 -2.83 21.88 -18.27
N TYR A 178 -1.77 22.48 -17.71
CA TYR A 178 -0.59 21.75 -17.24
C TYR A 178 -0.62 21.55 -15.73
N TYR A 179 -0.45 20.30 -15.29
CA TYR A 179 -0.53 19.87 -13.90
C TYR A 179 0.75 19.19 -13.45
N HIS A 180 0.97 19.14 -12.12
CA HIS A 180 1.99 18.28 -11.55
C HIS A 180 1.62 16.81 -11.75
N PRO A 181 2.49 15.97 -12.38
CA PRO A 181 2.27 14.53 -12.54
C PRO A 181 2.55 13.78 -11.23
N THR A 182 1.68 13.95 -10.25
CA THR A 182 1.88 13.37 -8.90
C THR A 182 1.94 11.85 -8.91
N PHE A 183 1.29 11.18 -9.89
CA PHE A 183 1.44 9.75 -10.11
C PHE A 183 2.90 9.35 -10.34
N LEU A 184 3.63 10.11 -11.17
CA LEU A 184 5.03 9.86 -11.50
C LEU A 184 5.92 10.12 -10.28
N TYR A 185 5.69 11.24 -9.58
CA TYR A 185 6.45 11.58 -8.39
C TYR A 185 6.34 10.49 -7.33
N GLU A 186 5.13 10.02 -7.05
CA GLU A 186 4.88 8.99 -6.05
C GLU A 186 5.39 7.61 -6.50
N SER A 187 5.25 7.27 -7.81
CA SER A 187 5.79 6.03 -8.35
C SER A 187 7.32 5.97 -8.24
N VAL A 188 8.01 7.03 -8.66
CA VAL A 188 9.49 7.10 -8.57
C VAL A 188 9.94 7.11 -7.11
N TRP A 189 9.27 7.85 -6.22
CA TRP A 189 9.56 7.86 -4.79
C TRP A 189 9.45 6.46 -4.19
N ASN A 190 8.36 5.75 -4.49
CA ASN A 190 8.13 4.40 -3.99
C ASN A 190 9.12 3.39 -4.59
N LEU A 191 9.52 3.55 -5.86
CA LEU A 191 10.54 2.71 -6.48
C LEU A 191 11.89 2.86 -5.78
N ILE A 192 12.33 4.09 -5.52
CA ILE A 192 13.57 4.38 -4.78
C ILE A 192 13.48 3.78 -3.37
N GLY A 193 12.34 3.98 -2.69
CA GLY A 193 12.08 3.40 -1.39
C GLY A 193 12.13 1.88 -1.39
N PHE A 194 11.51 1.23 -2.37
CA PHE A 194 11.55 -0.22 -2.53
C PHE A 194 12.98 -0.74 -2.69
N ILE A 195 13.77 -0.13 -3.59
CA ILE A 195 15.18 -0.51 -3.82
C ILE A 195 15.97 -0.35 -2.50
N GLY A 196 15.80 0.78 -1.83
CA GLY A 196 16.45 1.03 -0.54
C GLY A 196 16.09 0.00 0.53
N LEU A 197 14.80 -0.29 0.71
CA LEU A 197 14.30 -1.28 1.65
C LEU A 197 14.77 -2.70 1.30
N HIS A 198 14.76 -3.07 0.00
CA HIS A 198 15.26 -4.37 -0.45
C HIS A 198 16.72 -4.58 -0.09
N LEU A 199 17.58 -3.60 -0.37
CA LEU A 199 18.99 -3.68 -0.07
C LEU A 199 19.26 -3.66 1.45
N PHE A 200 18.54 -2.79 2.18
CA PHE A 200 18.65 -2.65 3.62
C PHE A 200 18.16 -3.88 4.39
N SER A 201 17.08 -4.53 3.92
CA SER A 201 16.46 -5.69 4.61
C SER A 201 17.44 -6.83 4.90
N LYS A 202 18.52 -6.93 4.10
CA LYS A 202 19.59 -7.92 4.30
C LYS A 202 20.51 -7.56 5.49
N LYS A 203 20.45 -6.33 5.99
CA LYS A 203 21.30 -5.79 7.08
C LYS A 203 20.47 -5.38 8.29
N ARG A 204 19.17 -5.75 8.33
CA ARG A 204 18.28 -5.39 9.43
C ARG A 204 18.80 -5.96 10.75
N LYS A 205 18.55 -5.25 11.83
CA LYS A 205 19.03 -5.58 13.18
C LYS A 205 17.93 -6.14 14.08
N PHE A 206 16.67 -5.88 13.77
CA PHE A 206 15.52 -6.38 14.53
C PHE A 206 14.30 -6.57 13.61
N ASP A 207 13.37 -7.41 14.03
CA ASP A 207 12.11 -7.63 13.32
C ASP A 207 11.22 -6.40 13.48
N GLY A 208 10.69 -5.89 12.34
CA GLY A 208 9.92 -4.65 12.26
C GLY A 208 10.75 -3.44 11.82
N GLU A 209 12.06 -3.55 11.66
CA GLU A 209 12.91 -2.44 11.23
C GLU A 209 12.61 -1.99 9.81
N VAL A 210 12.39 -2.95 8.90
CA VAL A 210 12.07 -2.67 7.50
C VAL A 210 10.69 -2.02 7.38
N PHE A 211 9.72 -2.48 8.16
CA PHE A 211 8.39 -1.87 8.19
C PHE A 211 8.41 -0.44 8.71
N LEU A 212 9.13 -0.18 9.79
CA LEU A 212 9.28 1.19 10.31
C LEU A 212 9.96 2.11 9.31
N LEU A 213 10.98 1.62 8.59
CA LEU A 213 11.61 2.36 7.51
C LEU A 213 10.64 2.60 6.34
N TYR A 214 9.82 1.60 5.98
CA TYR A 214 8.77 1.77 4.98
C TYR A 214 7.78 2.86 5.39
N VAL A 215 7.27 2.83 6.63
CA VAL A 215 6.32 3.84 7.13
C VAL A 215 6.95 5.23 7.15
N ALA A 216 8.21 5.35 7.56
CA ALA A 216 8.93 6.61 7.55
C ALA A 216 9.15 7.13 6.11
N TRP A 217 9.59 6.28 5.19
CA TRP A 217 9.82 6.65 3.79
C TRP A 217 8.53 7.07 3.10
N TYR A 218 7.50 6.24 3.19
CA TYR A 218 6.19 6.53 2.57
C TYR A 218 5.54 7.75 3.20
N GLY A 219 5.57 7.88 4.53
CA GLY A 219 5.05 9.05 5.24
C GLY A 219 5.72 10.34 4.80
N LEU A 220 7.05 10.35 4.68
CA LEU A 220 7.80 11.51 4.20
C LEU A 220 7.39 11.86 2.75
N GLY A 221 7.35 10.89 1.85
CA GLY A 221 6.94 11.10 0.46
C GLY A 221 5.51 11.62 0.36
N ARG A 222 4.59 10.99 1.08
CA ARG A 222 3.18 11.38 1.08
C ARG A 222 2.97 12.79 1.65
N ALA A 223 3.74 13.19 2.65
CA ALA A 223 3.62 14.50 3.27
C ALA A 223 3.86 15.66 2.28
N TRP A 224 4.86 15.55 1.39
CA TRP A 224 5.12 16.61 0.41
C TRP A 224 4.30 16.45 -0.88
N ILE A 225 4.07 15.22 -1.36
CA ILE A 225 3.29 14.99 -2.58
C ILE A 225 1.83 15.38 -2.38
N GLU A 226 1.24 15.07 -1.20
CA GLU A 226 -0.12 15.49 -0.87
C GLU A 226 -0.28 17.01 -0.89
N GLY A 227 0.78 17.75 -0.55
CA GLY A 227 0.84 19.20 -0.66
C GLY A 227 0.60 19.72 -2.08
N LEU A 228 0.90 18.94 -3.12
CA LEU A 228 0.72 19.30 -4.51
C LEU A 228 -0.66 18.90 -5.06
N ARG A 229 -1.40 18.00 -4.40
CA ARG A 229 -2.67 17.45 -4.89
C ARG A 229 -3.83 18.43 -4.74
N THR A 230 -4.79 18.33 -5.65
CA THR A 230 -6.00 19.17 -5.66
C THR A 230 -7.24 18.45 -5.14
N ASP A 231 -7.19 17.11 -5.06
CA ASP A 231 -8.30 16.23 -4.66
C ASP A 231 -8.19 15.76 -3.20
N SER A 232 -7.46 16.52 -2.36
CA SER A 232 -7.22 16.17 -0.97
C SER A 232 -8.48 16.31 -0.11
N LEU A 233 -8.68 15.35 0.80
CA LEU A 233 -9.70 15.44 1.84
C LEU A 233 -9.22 16.36 2.98
N TYR A 234 -10.04 17.31 3.39
CA TYR A 234 -9.72 18.25 4.47
C TYR A 234 -10.38 17.85 5.77
N LEU A 235 -9.68 18.09 6.89
CA LEU A 235 -10.18 17.85 8.24
C LEU A 235 -11.13 19.00 8.62
N PHE A 236 -12.43 18.78 8.50
CA PHE A 236 -13.45 19.82 8.70
C PHE A 236 -13.11 21.10 7.91
N SER A 237 -13.36 22.27 8.50
CA SER A 237 -13.04 23.58 7.92
C SER A 237 -11.64 24.11 8.26
N THR A 238 -10.71 23.25 8.72
CA THR A 238 -9.40 23.70 9.23
C THR A 238 -8.37 23.98 8.13
N GLY A 239 -8.64 23.60 6.87
CA GLY A 239 -7.65 23.68 5.79
C GLY A 239 -6.51 22.64 5.87
N ILE A 240 -6.53 21.76 6.88
CA ILE A 240 -5.54 20.69 7.05
C ILE A 240 -5.95 19.48 6.21
N ARG A 241 -5.07 18.99 5.34
CA ARG A 241 -5.28 17.77 4.55
C ARG A 241 -5.10 16.54 5.42
N VAL A 242 -6.15 15.70 5.53
CA VAL A 242 -6.14 14.50 6.41
C VAL A 242 -4.99 13.57 6.05
N SER A 243 -4.82 13.25 4.77
CA SER A 243 -3.75 12.34 4.32
C SER A 243 -2.35 12.89 4.63
N GLN A 244 -2.16 14.23 4.55
CA GLN A 244 -0.89 14.87 4.88
C GLN A 244 -0.59 14.81 6.37
N LEU A 245 -1.60 15.08 7.22
CA LEU A 245 -1.46 14.97 8.67
C LEU A 245 -1.11 13.54 9.09
N VAL A 246 -1.84 12.55 8.59
CA VAL A 246 -1.56 11.13 8.86
C VAL A 246 -0.15 10.76 8.43
N ALA A 247 0.30 11.23 7.26
CA ALA A 247 1.64 10.98 6.74
C ALA A 247 2.74 11.56 7.64
N ILE A 248 2.59 12.81 8.08
CA ILE A 248 3.55 13.46 8.99
C ILE A 248 3.61 12.75 10.34
N VAL A 249 2.45 12.44 10.92
CA VAL A 249 2.37 11.71 12.20
C VAL A 249 2.99 10.33 12.09
N SER A 250 2.71 9.60 11.01
CA SER A 250 3.29 8.27 10.75
C SER A 250 4.80 8.34 10.58
N PHE A 251 5.32 9.34 9.85
CA PHE A 251 6.75 9.56 9.71
C PHE A 251 7.42 9.81 11.06
N LEU A 252 6.90 10.76 11.84
CA LEU A 252 7.48 11.12 13.13
C LEU A 252 7.43 9.95 14.13
N ALA A 253 6.32 9.21 14.16
CA ALA A 253 6.17 8.04 15.01
C ALA A 253 7.17 6.94 14.62
N ALA A 254 7.26 6.59 13.33
CA ALA A 254 8.17 5.56 12.85
C ALA A 254 9.64 5.96 13.08
N ALA A 255 10.03 7.19 12.76
CA ALA A 255 11.38 7.70 13.00
C ALA A 255 11.74 7.74 14.50
N GLY A 256 10.80 8.18 15.33
CA GLY A 256 10.97 8.19 16.79
C GLY A 256 11.13 6.78 17.38
N ILE A 257 10.31 5.82 16.94
CA ILE A 257 10.43 4.41 17.38
C ILE A 257 11.76 3.81 16.92
N LEU A 258 12.16 4.04 15.65
CA LEU A 258 13.45 3.59 15.12
C LEU A 258 14.62 4.15 15.94
N ALA A 259 14.63 5.46 16.17
CA ALA A 259 15.68 6.12 16.94
C ALA A 259 15.73 5.57 18.38
N TRP A 260 14.57 5.40 19.03
CA TRP A 260 14.49 4.85 20.39
C TRP A 260 15.04 3.42 20.46
N ILE A 261 14.63 2.53 19.53
CA ILE A 261 15.10 1.14 19.50
C ILE A 261 16.61 1.09 19.24
N LEU A 262 17.11 1.80 18.23
CA LEU A 262 18.52 1.76 17.85
C LEU A 262 19.45 2.36 18.91
N LEU A 263 19.03 3.44 19.58
CA LEU A 263 19.84 4.13 20.58
C LEU A 263 19.78 3.45 21.96
N LYS A 264 18.60 2.98 22.36
CA LYS A 264 18.38 2.45 23.73
C LYS A 264 18.52 0.93 23.80
N LYS A 265 17.91 0.19 22.87
CA LYS A 265 17.92 -1.29 22.91
C LYS A 265 19.15 -1.91 22.25
N LYS A 266 19.81 -1.19 21.32
CA LYS A 266 20.99 -1.65 20.59
C LYS A 266 20.84 -3.09 20.06
N PRO A 267 19.78 -3.38 19.27
CA PRO A 267 19.47 -4.73 18.85
C PRO A 267 20.62 -5.31 18.00
N ALA A 268 20.80 -6.64 18.11
CA ALA A 268 21.76 -7.40 17.33
C ALA A 268 21.04 -8.35 16.38
N PRO A 269 21.61 -8.64 15.20
CA PRO A 269 21.00 -9.52 14.20
C PRO A 269 20.68 -10.94 14.71
N ASP A 270 21.40 -11.40 15.74
CA ASP A 270 21.17 -12.73 16.33
C ASP A 270 19.76 -12.86 16.97
N ALA A 271 19.14 -11.73 17.33
CA ALA A 271 17.80 -11.70 17.90
C ALA A 271 16.68 -11.76 16.85
N LEU A 272 17.02 -11.74 15.55
CA LEU A 272 16.03 -11.84 14.47
C LEU A 272 15.33 -13.21 14.52
N TYR A 273 14.04 -13.22 14.19
CA TYR A 273 13.23 -14.44 14.14
C TYR A 273 13.84 -15.52 13.25
N VAL A 274 14.35 -15.16 12.08
CA VAL A 274 14.99 -16.07 11.13
C VAL A 274 16.25 -16.75 11.72
N ASN A 275 16.91 -16.13 12.68
CA ASN A 275 18.14 -16.62 13.31
C ASN A 275 17.87 -17.38 14.62
N ARG A 276 16.63 -17.41 15.10
CA ARG A 276 16.28 -18.16 16.32
C ARG A 276 16.38 -19.65 16.01
N LYS A 277 17.16 -20.40 16.80
CA LYS A 277 17.14 -21.85 16.73
C LYS A 277 15.71 -22.34 16.96
N PRO A 278 15.22 -23.35 16.22
CA PRO A 278 13.98 -24.03 16.59
C PRO A 278 14.09 -24.42 18.06
N ALA A 279 13.07 -24.15 18.87
CA ALA A 279 13.00 -24.71 20.22
C ALA A 279 13.16 -26.23 20.06
N GLU A 280 14.18 -26.81 20.70
CA GLU A 280 14.28 -28.28 20.79
C GLU A 280 12.91 -28.75 21.30
N PRO A 281 12.30 -29.78 20.67
CA PRO A 281 11.08 -30.36 21.22
C PRO A 281 11.39 -30.78 22.66
N GLU A 282 10.62 -30.21 23.62
CA GLU A 282 10.67 -30.68 25.00
C GLU A 282 10.64 -32.18 24.97
N ALA A 283 11.75 -32.79 25.43
CA ALA A 283 11.83 -34.22 25.58
C ALA A 283 10.62 -34.64 26.42
N ALA A 284 9.74 -35.43 25.82
CA ALA A 284 8.62 -35.98 26.54
C ALA A 284 9.20 -36.70 27.76
N ASP A 285 8.98 -36.11 28.95
CA ASP A 285 9.38 -36.65 30.21
C ASP A 285 8.73 -38.01 30.34
N GLY A 286 9.55 -39.04 30.01
CA GLY A 286 9.15 -40.44 30.15
C GLY A 286 8.94 -40.75 31.63
N LYS A 287 7.71 -40.57 32.08
CA LYS A 287 7.28 -41.27 33.31
C LYS A 287 7.13 -42.72 32.97
N ASP A 288 8.24 -43.45 33.08
CA ASP A 288 8.20 -44.87 33.39
C ASP A 288 7.40 -45.02 34.69
N THR A 289 6.17 -45.45 34.59
CA THR A 289 5.47 -46.07 35.70
C THR A 289 5.76 -47.55 35.64
N ASP A 290 6.87 -47.93 36.26
CA ASP A 290 6.95 -49.27 36.84
C ASP A 290 5.94 -49.36 37.95
N ASP A 291 4.91 -50.19 37.77
CA ASP A 291 4.36 -51.13 38.79
C ASP A 291 3.35 -52.09 38.10
#